data_f92d95acead6098e0880e5c54ec3ab17
#
_entry.id   f92d95acead6098e0880e5c54ec3ab17
#
_cell.length_a   1.000
_cell.length_b   1.000
_cell.length_c   1.000
_cell.angle_alpha   90.00
_cell.angle_beta   90.00
_cell.angle_gamma   90.00
#
_symmetry.space_group_name_H-M   'P 1'
#
loop_
_entity.id
_entity.type
_entity.pdbx_description
1 polymer ?
#
loop_
_entity_poly.entity_id
_entity_poly.type
_entity_poly.pdbx_seq_one_letter_code
_entity_poly.pdbx_strand_id
1 'polypeptide(L)'
;MPDYGLIEMFRPRPEWYALSREERRTFLAGCRREIERLLGGGVRFLGVYASRWSGEWHGYSACECPGADSAQEWIDAAEKAGWFRYFEQANLVGRKMSLEEYFHTLVEL
;
A
#
# COMPACT_ATOMS: atom_id res chain seq x y z
N MET A 1 13.81 -14.30 -0.53
CA MET A 1 12.44 -14.63 -1.00
C MET A 1 11.45 -13.70 -0.32
N PRO A 2 10.52 -13.07 -1.04
CA PRO A 2 9.46 -12.30 -0.42
C PRO A 2 8.47 -13.22 0.27
N ASP A 3 8.36 -13.07 1.58
CA ASP A 3 7.53 -13.94 2.42
C ASP A 3 6.23 -13.29 2.87
N TYR A 4 6.09 -12.00 2.65
CA TYR A 4 4.90 -11.25 3.06
C TYR A 4 4.29 -10.48 1.90
N GLY A 5 2.96 -10.37 1.93
CA GLY A 5 2.23 -9.50 1.03
C GLY A 5 1.66 -8.31 1.80
N LEU A 6 1.63 -7.16 1.15
CA LEU A 6 1.02 -5.96 1.68
C LEU A 6 0.03 -5.44 0.65
N ILE A 7 -1.22 -5.29 1.06
CA ILE A 7 -2.26 -4.63 0.27
C ILE A 7 -2.63 -3.34 0.99
N GLU A 8 -2.60 -2.24 0.25
CA GLU A 8 -2.99 -0.93 0.76
C GLU A 8 -4.20 -0.45 -0.02
N MET A 9 -5.32 -0.23 0.66
CA MET A 9 -6.54 0.32 0.06
C MET A 9 -6.66 1.76 0.50
N PHE A 10 -6.93 2.67 -0.42
CA PHE A 10 -6.94 4.10 -0.09
C PHE A 10 -8.05 4.86 -0.81
N ARG A 11 -8.41 6.00 -0.22
CA ARG A 11 -9.36 6.95 -0.81
C ARG A 11 -8.99 8.37 -0.38
N PRO A 12 -9.22 9.38 -1.25
CA PRO A 12 -8.91 10.76 -0.90
C PRO A 12 -9.78 11.28 0.25
N ARG A 13 -9.17 12.09 1.11
CA ARG A 13 -9.88 12.87 2.13
C ARG A 13 -10.30 14.21 1.55
N PRO A 14 -11.22 14.93 2.19
CA PRO A 14 -11.59 16.28 1.76
C PRO A 14 -10.38 17.20 1.57
N GLU A 15 -9.34 17.06 2.40
CA GLU A 15 -8.10 17.84 2.33
C GLU A 15 -7.40 17.72 0.99
N TRP A 16 -7.51 16.54 0.34
CA TRP A 16 -6.94 16.34 -1.00
C TRP A 16 -7.65 17.21 -2.04
N TYR A 17 -8.96 17.27 -1.97
CA TYR A 17 -9.76 18.04 -2.92
C TYR A 17 -9.57 19.55 -2.74
N ALA A 18 -9.10 19.98 -1.58
CA ALA A 18 -8.80 21.40 -1.32
C ALA A 18 -7.49 21.86 -1.95
N LEU A 19 -6.62 20.92 -2.36
CA LEU A 19 -5.35 21.27 -3.01
C LEU A 19 -5.56 21.63 -4.48
N SER A 20 -4.71 22.55 -4.98
CA SER A 20 -4.62 22.81 -6.42
C SER A 20 -3.97 21.62 -7.12
N ARG A 21 -4.12 21.55 -8.43
CA ARG A 21 -3.45 20.51 -9.25
C ARG A 21 -1.92 20.56 -9.09
N GLU A 22 -1.37 21.77 -9.01
CA GLU A 22 0.07 21.99 -8.81
C GLU A 22 0.53 21.42 -7.47
N GLU A 23 -0.21 21.74 -6.41
CA GLU A 23 0.09 21.23 -5.06
C GLU A 23 0.01 19.71 -5.02
N ARG A 24 -0.98 19.11 -5.68
CA ARG A 24 -1.12 17.66 -5.80
C ARG A 24 0.08 17.03 -6.50
N ARG A 25 0.51 17.62 -7.61
CA ARG A 25 1.68 17.11 -8.36
C ARG A 25 2.95 17.16 -7.51
N THR A 26 3.17 18.26 -6.81
CA THR A 26 4.34 18.42 -5.94
C THR A 26 4.33 17.38 -4.82
N PHE A 27 3.18 17.18 -4.19
CA PHE A 27 3.05 16.18 -3.13
C PHE A 27 3.33 14.76 -3.67
N LEU A 28 2.70 14.38 -4.78
CA LEU A 28 2.88 13.05 -5.37
C LEU A 28 4.30 12.80 -5.84
N ALA A 29 5.00 13.83 -6.32
CA ALA A 29 6.41 13.71 -6.68
C ALA A 29 7.28 13.35 -5.47
N GLY A 30 6.96 13.93 -4.30
CA GLY A 30 7.62 13.58 -3.05
C GLY A 30 7.36 12.14 -2.61
N CYS A 31 6.11 11.69 -2.75
CA CYS A 31 5.75 10.31 -2.47
C CYS A 31 6.49 9.33 -3.38
N ARG A 32 6.60 9.66 -4.66
CA ARG A 32 7.31 8.83 -5.64
C ARG A 32 8.77 8.64 -5.27
N ARG A 33 9.44 9.69 -4.79
CA ARG A 33 10.83 9.60 -4.33
C ARG A 33 10.98 8.63 -3.16
N GLU A 34 10.04 8.65 -2.22
CA GLU A 34 10.05 7.71 -1.09
C GLU A 34 9.82 6.27 -1.55
N ILE A 35 8.90 6.06 -2.47
CA ILE A 35 8.64 4.74 -3.06
C ILE A 35 9.91 4.20 -3.73
N GLU A 36 10.57 5.01 -4.55
CA GLU A 36 11.80 4.61 -5.25
C GLU A 36 12.91 4.23 -4.26
N ARG A 37 13.03 4.97 -3.16
CA ARG A 37 14.00 4.67 -2.10
C ARG A 37 13.74 3.30 -1.47
N LEU A 38 12.49 2.99 -1.18
CA LEU A 38 12.10 1.73 -0.53
C LEU A 38 12.24 0.51 -1.44
N LEU A 39 12.05 0.69 -2.75
CA LEU A 39 12.21 -0.39 -3.71
C LEU A 39 13.64 -0.95 -3.71
N GLY A 40 14.62 -0.11 -3.38
CA GLY A 40 16.01 -0.56 -3.23
C GLY A 40 16.24 -1.50 -2.05
N GLY A 41 15.29 -1.60 -1.11
CA GLY A 41 15.38 -2.44 0.09
C GLY A 41 14.78 -3.83 -0.05
N GLY A 42 14.49 -4.27 -1.26
CA GLY A 42 13.97 -5.61 -1.52
C GLY A 42 12.45 -5.73 -1.56
N VAL A 43 11.75 -4.64 -1.37
CA VAL A 43 10.29 -4.61 -1.56
C VAL A 43 10.00 -4.66 -3.06
N ARG A 44 9.11 -5.55 -3.46
CA ARG A 44 8.68 -5.69 -4.84
C ARG A 44 7.29 -5.08 -4.99
N PHE A 45 7.20 -3.99 -5.72
CA PHE A 45 5.92 -3.34 -6.01
C PHE A 45 5.25 -4.05 -7.19
N LEU A 46 4.09 -4.66 -6.94
CA LEU A 46 3.38 -5.43 -7.96
C LEU A 46 2.48 -4.55 -8.83
N GLY A 47 1.94 -3.50 -8.27
CA GLY A 47 1.12 -2.57 -9.02
C GLY A 47 0.19 -1.76 -8.15
N VAL A 48 -0.44 -0.77 -8.78
CA VAL A 48 -1.52 0.02 -8.21
C VAL A 48 -2.72 -0.08 -9.13
N TYR A 49 -3.90 -0.20 -8.54
CA TYR A 49 -5.12 -0.52 -9.26
C TYR A 49 -6.22 0.48 -8.89
N ALA A 50 -6.93 0.99 -9.88
CA ALA A 50 -8.10 1.81 -9.67
C ALA A 50 -9.29 0.90 -9.35
N SER A 51 -9.92 1.11 -8.21
CA SER A 51 -11.08 0.33 -7.83
C SER A 51 -12.28 0.77 -8.65
N ARG A 52 -12.99 -0.18 -9.26
CA ARG A 52 -14.10 0.13 -10.17
C ARG A 52 -15.46 -0.27 -9.60
N TRP A 53 -15.49 -1.35 -8.84
CA TRP A 53 -16.75 -1.90 -8.35
C TRP A 53 -16.93 -1.81 -6.84
N SER A 54 -15.92 -1.32 -6.14
CA SER A 54 -16.04 -1.02 -4.72
C SER A 54 -16.42 0.44 -4.56
N GLY A 55 -17.50 0.73 -3.86
CA GLY A 55 -17.88 2.10 -3.53
C GLY A 55 -17.08 2.68 -2.37
N GLU A 56 -16.36 1.86 -1.65
CA GLU A 56 -15.66 2.27 -0.43
C GLU A 56 -14.25 2.78 -0.70
N TRP A 57 -13.49 2.11 -1.56
CA TRP A 57 -12.09 2.45 -1.80
C TRP A 57 -11.88 2.94 -3.23
N HIS A 58 -11.07 3.99 -3.35
CA HIS A 58 -10.74 4.59 -4.65
C HIS A 58 -9.73 3.76 -5.43
N GLY A 59 -8.77 3.17 -4.73
CA GLY A 59 -7.76 2.33 -5.33
C GLY A 59 -7.04 1.49 -4.31
N TYR A 60 -6.15 0.63 -4.79
CA TYR A 60 -5.30 -0.18 -3.92
C TYR A 60 -3.98 -0.47 -4.59
N SER A 61 -2.97 -0.78 -3.78
CA SER A 61 -1.67 -1.22 -4.25
C SER A 61 -1.32 -2.57 -3.62
N ALA A 62 -0.43 -3.28 -4.27
CA ALA A 62 0.05 -4.58 -3.80
C ALA A 62 1.58 -4.62 -3.87
N CYS A 63 2.19 -5.08 -2.77
CA CYS A 63 3.64 -5.27 -2.67
C CYS A 63 3.94 -6.65 -2.12
N GLU A 64 5.12 -7.16 -2.47
CA GLU A 64 5.72 -8.30 -1.79
C GLU A 64 6.92 -7.78 -0.99
N CYS A 65 7.03 -8.21 0.27
CA CYS A 65 8.03 -7.72 1.20
C CYS A 65 8.85 -8.90 1.76
N PRO A 66 10.16 -8.73 2.01
CA PRO A 66 10.98 -9.79 2.58
C PRO A 66 10.51 -10.24 3.97
N GLY A 67 9.92 -9.33 4.74
CA GLY A 67 9.42 -9.64 6.07
C GLY A 67 8.37 -8.65 6.52
N ALA A 68 7.79 -8.90 7.69
CA ALA A 68 6.80 -8.01 8.29
C ALA A 68 7.38 -6.63 8.58
N ASP A 69 8.66 -6.56 8.94
CA ASP A 69 9.33 -5.28 9.22
C ASP A 69 9.41 -4.39 7.98
N SER A 70 9.68 -4.96 6.81
CA SER A 70 9.72 -4.19 5.56
C SER A 70 8.34 -3.69 5.16
N ALA A 71 7.28 -4.46 5.43
CA ALA A 71 5.91 -4.01 5.22
C ALA A 71 5.60 -2.82 6.13
N GLN A 72 5.99 -2.88 7.39
CA GLN A 72 5.80 -1.78 8.33
C GLN A 72 6.60 -0.54 7.93
N GLU A 73 7.84 -0.71 7.46
CA GLU A 73 8.64 0.40 6.94
C GLU A 73 7.96 1.10 5.77
N TRP A 74 7.31 0.35 4.89
CA TRP A 74 6.58 0.90 3.78
C TRP A 74 5.42 1.78 4.26
N ILE A 75 4.67 1.31 5.24
CA ILE A 75 3.56 2.06 5.84
C ILE A 75 4.08 3.30 6.57
N ASP A 76 5.17 3.16 7.33
CA ASP A 76 5.78 4.28 8.07
C ASP A 76 6.31 5.35 7.14
N ALA A 77 6.84 4.96 5.98
CA ALA A 77 7.30 5.91 4.97
C ALA A 77 6.14 6.73 4.38
N ALA A 78 4.97 6.10 4.20
CA ALA A 78 3.77 6.80 3.77
C ALA A 78 3.35 7.85 4.80
N GLU A 79 3.36 7.50 6.07
CA GLU A 79 3.07 8.43 7.17
C GLU A 79 4.07 9.59 7.19
N LYS A 80 5.34 9.28 7.10
CA LYS A 80 6.42 10.29 7.10
C LYS A 80 6.32 11.24 5.91
N ALA A 81 5.89 10.74 4.76
CA ALA A 81 5.70 11.56 3.56
C ALA A 81 4.44 12.44 3.64
N GLY A 82 3.59 12.25 4.64
CA GLY A 82 2.36 13.01 4.81
C GLY A 82 1.16 12.43 4.06
N TRP A 83 1.27 11.20 3.58
CA TRP A 83 0.23 10.53 2.80
C TRP A 83 -1.11 10.50 3.53
N PHE A 84 -1.12 10.14 4.82
CA PHE A 84 -2.35 9.98 5.60
C PHE A 84 -3.05 11.30 5.92
N ARG A 85 -2.40 12.41 5.66
CA ARG A 85 -3.04 13.73 5.75
C ARG A 85 -4.11 13.90 4.67
N TYR A 86 -3.87 13.30 3.50
CA TYR A 86 -4.71 13.46 2.32
C TYR A 86 -5.49 12.21 1.94
N PHE A 87 -5.09 11.05 2.46
CA PHE A 87 -5.70 9.77 2.10
C PHE A 87 -6.02 8.96 3.34
N GLU A 88 -7.22 8.44 3.36
CA GLU A 88 -7.63 7.41 4.30
C GLU A 88 -7.18 6.06 3.74
N GLN A 89 -6.66 5.19 4.59
CA GLN A 89 -6.06 3.94 4.15
C GLN A 89 -6.34 2.81 5.11
N ALA A 90 -6.54 1.62 4.55
CA ALA A 90 -6.58 0.36 5.29
C ALA A 90 -5.54 -0.57 4.70
N ASN A 91 -4.83 -1.29 5.55
CA ASN A 91 -3.74 -2.18 5.16
C ASN A 91 -4.05 -3.62 5.51
N LEU A 92 -3.64 -4.53 4.62
CA LEU A 92 -3.64 -5.96 4.89
C LEU A 92 -2.21 -6.45 4.75
N VAL A 93 -1.67 -7.04 5.80
CA VAL A 93 -0.32 -7.63 5.80
C VAL A 93 -0.47 -9.10 6.15
N GLY A 94 0.08 -9.97 5.32
CA GLY A 94 -0.02 -11.40 5.55
C GLY A 94 1.21 -12.15 5.10
N ARG A 95 1.47 -13.28 5.75
CA ARG A 95 2.54 -14.19 5.37
C ARG A 95 2.12 -14.98 4.12
N LYS A 96 3.05 -15.11 3.20
CA LYS A 96 2.81 -15.89 1.97
C LYS A 96 2.60 -17.37 2.31
N MET A 97 1.58 -17.95 1.72
CA MET A 97 1.26 -19.37 1.81
C MET A 97 1.02 -19.93 0.42
N SER A 98 1.15 -21.24 0.29
CA SER A 98 0.65 -21.93 -0.88
C SER A 98 -0.87 -22.00 -0.81
N LEU A 99 -1.51 -22.23 -1.94
CA LEU A 99 -2.96 -22.41 -1.99
C LEU A 99 -3.40 -23.59 -1.12
N GLU A 100 -2.64 -24.68 -1.14
CA GLU A 100 -2.91 -25.87 -0.34
C GLU A 100 -2.84 -25.59 1.16
N GLU A 101 -1.81 -24.86 1.59
CA GLU A 101 -1.68 -24.46 3.00
C GLU A 101 -2.87 -23.61 3.43
N TYR A 102 -3.28 -22.67 2.59
CA TYR A 102 -4.42 -21.80 2.92
C TYR A 102 -5.72 -22.59 2.95
N PHE A 103 -5.93 -23.51 2.02
CA PHE A 103 -7.10 -24.39 2.03
C PHE A 103 -7.15 -25.24 3.30
N HIS A 104 -5.99 -25.75 3.74
CA HIS A 104 -5.92 -26.49 5.00
C HIS A 104 -6.35 -25.61 6.18
N THR A 105 -5.90 -24.36 6.21
CA THR A 105 -6.31 -23.39 7.23
C THR A 105 -7.83 -23.22 7.25
N LEU A 106 -8.45 -23.12 6.07
CA LEU A 106 -9.91 -22.95 5.98
C LEU A 106 -10.68 -24.18 6.49
N VAL A 107 -10.13 -25.38 6.23
CA VAL A 107 -10.74 -26.63 6.72
C VAL A 107 -10.71 -26.68 8.25
N GLU A 108 -9.66 -26.16 8.87
CA GLU A 108 -9.47 -26.22 10.32
C GLU A 108 -10.14 -25.09 11.09
N LEU A 109 -10.83 -24.18 10.41
CA LEU A 109 -11.62 -23.15 11.10
C LEU A 109 -12.76 -23.79 11.89
#